data_f0e7e90246267eb39ef001d8843535f4
#
_entry.id   f0e7e90246267eb39ef001d8843535f4
#
_cell.length_a   1.000
_cell.length_b   1.000
_cell.length_c   1.000
_cell.angle_alpha   90.00
_cell.angle_beta   90.00
_cell.angle_gamma   90.00
#
_symmetry.space_group_name_H-M   'P 1'
#
loop_
_entity.id
_entity.type
_entity.pdbx_description
1 polymer ?
#
loop_
_entity_poly.entity_id
_entity_poly.type
_entity_poly.pdbx_seq_one_letter_code
_entity_poly.pdbx_strand_id
1 'polypeptide(L)'
;MSQTDFKYTSAVIKVPIYAIFLIGLIYYIEVKFNLSFNKYGIYPKTFQGLRGVLFSPFVHGDFKHLFNNSIPLGVLLGCMYYFYQKIASKVLIWGIILSGLITWLIGRPSYHIGASGVVYLLVSFIFFSGVFEFTL
;
A
#
# COMPACT_ATOMS: atom_id res chain seq x y z
N MET A 1 -11.43 14.76 19.33
CA MET A 1 -9.96 14.51 19.30
C MET A 1 -9.26 15.56 20.14
N SER A 2 -8.52 15.19 21.17
CA SER A 2 -7.77 16.17 21.96
C SER A 2 -6.66 16.77 21.11
N GLN A 3 -6.48 18.08 21.17
CA GLN A 3 -5.50 18.87 20.39
C GLN A 3 -4.01 18.52 20.65
N THR A 4 -3.68 17.35 21.16
CA THR A 4 -2.37 17.11 21.77
C THR A 4 -1.41 16.22 21.00
N ASP A 5 -1.77 15.71 19.83
CA ASP A 5 -0.96 14.62 19.26
C ASP A 5 -0.37 14.85 17.85
N PHE A 6 -0.33 16.08 17.35
CA PHE A 6 0.48 16.42 16.17
C PHE A 6 1.98 16.46 16.52
N LYS A 7 2.50 15.35 17.02
CA LYS A 7 3.95 15.26 17.20
C LYS A 7 4.57 14.74 15.91
N TYR A 8 5.31 15.61 15.25
CA TYR A 8 6.20 15.20 14.18
C TYR A 8 7.15 14.13 14.73
N THR A 9 7.04 12.92 14.19
CA THR A 9 7.97 11.85 14.45
C THR A 9 8.76 11.52 13.18
N SER A 10 9.94 10.96 13.37
CA SER A 10 10.76 10.54 12.23
C SER A 10 10.05 9.53 11.31
N ALA A 11 9.01 8.85 11.80
CA ALA A 11 8.21 7.91 11.01
C ALA A 11 7.49 8.58 9.83
N VAL A 12 7.11 9.85 9.97
CA VAL A 12 6.46 10.63 8.89
C VAL A 12 7.30 10.66 7.61
N ILE A 13 8.62 10.67 7.74
CA ILE A 13 9.55 10.66 6.59
C ILE A 13 10.12 9.28 6.35
N LYS A 14 10.53 8.55 7.39
CA LYS A 14 11.21 7.26 7.26
C LYS A 14 10.32 6.20 6.62
N VAL A 15 9.06 6.10 7.02
CA VAL A 15 8.16 5.05 6.50
C VAL A 15 7.89 5.22 5.02
N PRO A 16 7.52 6.42 4.50
CA PRO A 16 7.40 6.63 3.05
C PRO A 16 8.68 6.30 2.29
N ILE A 17 9.83 6.78 2.78
CA ILE A 17 11.12 6.54 2.12
C ILE A 17 11.44 5.05 2.07
N TYR A 18 11.28 4.33 3.16
CA TYR A 18 11.55 2.88 3.19
C TYR A 18 10.59 2.10 2.30
N ALA A 19 9.30 2.48 2.27
CA ALA A 19 8.32 1.83 1.39
C ALA A 19 8.69 2.03 -0.09
N ILE A 20 8.97 3.25 -0.52
CA ILE A 20 9.35 3.56 -1.90
C ILE A 20 10.69 2.90 -2.25
N PHE A 21 11.66 2.93 -1.35
CA PHE A 21 12.95 2.27 -1.56
C PHE A 21 12.76 0.76 -1.74
N LEU A 22 11.95 0.12 -0.92
CA LEU A 22 11.72 -1.33 -0.98
C LEU A 22 11.06 -1.74 -2.30
N ILE A 23 10.00 -1.08 -2.73
CA ILE A 23 9.34 -1.40 -4.00
C ILE A 23 10.25 -1.10 -5.20
N GLY A 24 11.03 -0.02 -5.13
CA GLY A 24 12.02 0.33 -6.14
C GLY A 24 13.16 -0.68 -6.22
N LEU A 25 13.65 -1.17 -5.07
CA LEU A 25 14.69 -2.19 -5.00
C LEU A 25 14.22 -3.53 -5.60
N ILE A 26 13.00 -3.95 -5.28
CA ILE A 26 12.41 -5.17 -5.84
C ILE A 26 12.31 -5.06 -7.36
N TYR A 27 11.81 -3.93 -7.87
CA TYR A 27 11.73 -3.68 -9.31
C TYR A 27 13.11 -3.65 -9.97
N TYR A 28 14.09 -3.02 -9.34
CA TYR A 28 15.47 -3.00 -9.83
C TYR A 28 16.05 -4.41 -9.96
N ILE A 29 15.81 -5.28 -8.98
CA ILE A 29 16.25 -6.68 -9.02
C ILE A 29 15.58 -7.42 -10.17
N GLU A 30 14.29 -7.25 -10.39
CA GLU A 30 13.58 -7.85 -11.53
C GLU A 30 14.24 -7.45 -12.86
N VAL A 31 14.46 -6.17 -13.07
CA VAL A 31 15.04 -5.65 -14.32
C VAL A 31 16.47 -6.11 -14.50
N LYS A 32 17.30 -5.98 -13.44
CA LYS A 32 18.74 -6.31 -13.52
C LYS A 32 18.99 -7.78 -13.81
N PHE A 33 18.21 -8.67 -13.20
CA PHE A 33 18.40 -10.11 -13.33
C PHE A 33 17.43 -10.77 -14.33
N ASN A 34 16.65 -9.96 -15.07
CA ASN A 34 15.66 -10.43 -16.02
C ASN A 34 14.68 -11.45 -15.42
N LEU A 35 14.20 -11.13 -14.21
CA LEU A 35 13.24 -11.92 -13.47
C LEU A 35 11.82 -11.36 -13.64
N SER A 36 10.81 -12.15 -13.30
CA SER A 36 9.44 -11.69 -13.18
C SER A 36 8.84 -12.19 -11.86
N PHE A 37 8.40 -11.26 -11.02
CA PHE A 37 7.71 -11.57 -9.77
C PHE A 37 6.18 -11.50 -9.89
N ASN A 38 5.64 -11.36 -11.09
CA ASN A 38 4.19 -11.28 -11.32
C ASN A 38 3.43 -12.47 -10.74
N LYS A 39 4.06 -13.65 -10.70
CA LYS A 39 3.50 -14.86 -10.08
C LYS A 39 3.26 -14.75 -8.56
N TYR A 40 3.84 -13.74 -7.90
CA TYR A 40 3.59 -13.44 -6.50
C TYR A 40 2.46 -12.41 -6.30
N GLY A 41 1.83 -11.98 -7.38
CA GLY A 41 0.59 -11.21 -7.34
C GLY A 41 -0.60 -12.03 -6.84
N ILE A 42 -1.72 -11.34 -6.62
CA ILE A 42 -2.98 -12.00 -6.29
C ILE A 42 -3.56 -12.60 -7.57
N TYR A 43 -3.80 -13.90 -7.54
CA TYR A 43 -4.64 -14.56 -8.56
C TYR A 43 -5.95 -14.99 -7.91
N PRO A 44 -7.08 -14.37 -8.30
CA PRO A 44 -8.35 -14.58 -7.62
C PRO A 44 -8.80 -16.03 -7.55
N LYS A 45 -9.37 -16.39 -6.42
CA LYS A 45 -9.98 -17.72 -6.16
C LYS A 45 -9.03 -18.90 -6.30
N THR A 46 -7.72 -18.69 -6.22
CA THR A 46 -6.72 -19.76 -6.21
C THR A 46 -5.93 -19.77 -4.90
N PHE A 47 -5.57 -20.96 -4.44
CA PHE A 47 -4.76 -21.10 -3.23
C PHE A 47 -3.39 -20.41 -3.36
N GLN A 48 -2.75 -20.55 -4.52
CA GLN A 48 -1.47 -19.90 -4.79
C GLN A 48 -1.60 -18.37 -4.82
N GLY A 49 -2.72 -17.84 -5.29
CA GLY A 49 -2.99 -16.40 -5.33
C GLY A 49 -3.16 -15.75 -3.96
N LEU A 50 -3.46 -16.54 -2.91
CA LEU A 50 -3.55 -16.02 -1.54
C LEU A 50 -2.25 -15.42 -1.04
N ARG A 51 -1.09 -15.95 -1.43
CA ARG A 51 0.21 -15.35 -1.07
C ARG A 51 0.36 -13.94 -1.60
N GLY A 52 -0.30 -13.65 -2.73
CA GLY A 52 -0.32 -12.33 -3.34
C GLY A 52 -0.98 -11.26 -2.46
N VAL A 53 -1.84 -11.64 -1.52
CA VAL A 53 -2.42 -10.70 -0.54
C VAL A 53 -1.32 -9.93 0.19
N LEU A 54 -0.23 -10.60 0.55
CA LEU A 54 0.91 -9.99 1.23
C LEU A 54 1.97 -9.42 0.27
N PHE A 55 2.21 -10.09 -0.86
CA PHE A 55 3.32 -9.76 -1.75
C PHE A 55 2.96 -8.82 -2.90
N SER A 56 1.70 -8.81 -3.36
CA SER A 56 1.29 -7.99 -4.50
C SER A 56 1.62 -6.51 -4.40
N PRO A 57 1.53 -5.85 -3.22
CA PRO A 57 1.84 -4.41 -3.12
C PRO A 57 3.29 -4.07 -3.46
N PHE A 58 4.19 -5.05 -3.39
CA PHE A 58 5.62 -4.85 -3.64
C PHE A 58 6.03 -5.13 -5.09
N VAL A 59 5.17 -5.75 -5.89
CA VAL A 59 5.47 -6.15 -7.26
C VAL A 59 4.90 -5.14 -8.25
N HIS A 60 5.71 -4.68 -9.19
CA HIS A 60 5.29 -3.73 -10.22
C HIS A 60 5.77 -4.21 -11.61
N GLY A 61 4.86 -4.26 -12.58
CA GLY A 61 5.13 -4.84 -13.90
C GLY A 61 5.99 -3.98 -14.81
N ASP A 62 6.01 -2.66 -14.61
CA ASP A 62 6.79 -1.72 -15.39
C ASP A 62 7.12 -0.45 -14.58
N PHE A 63 8.05 0.34 -15.12
CA PHE A 63 8.50 1.57 -14.45
C PHE A 63 7.39 2.62 -14.29
N LYS A 64 6.53 2.76 -15.29
CA LYS A 64 5.40 3.70 -15.22
C LYS A 64 4.44 3.33 -14.09
N HIS A 65 4.14 2.04 -13.96
CA HIS A 65 3.31 1.52 -12.87
C HIS A 65 3.95 1.78 -11.50
N LEU A 66 5.25 1.47 -11.36
CA LEU A 66 6.02 1.76 -10.14
C LEU A 66 5.99 3.26 -9.79
N PHE A 67 6.29 4.12 -10.75
CA PHE A 67 6.34 5.56 -10.55
C PHE A 67 4.98 6.14 -10.14
N ASN A 68 3.92 5.74 -10.86
CA ASN A 68 2.56 6.22 -10.58
C ASN A 68 2.02 5.79 -9.22
N ASN A 69 2.51 4.68 -8.66
CA ASN A 69 2.18 4.24 -7.31
C ASN A 69 3.07 4.89 -6.24
N SER A 70 4.33 5.15 -6.55
CA SER A 70 5.31 5.64 -5.58
C SER A 70 4.97 7.01 -5.02
N ILE A 71 4.54 7.95 -5.86
CA ILE A 71 4.20 9.32 -5.43
C ILE A 71 3.00 9.31 -4.49
N PRO A 72 1.82 8.80 -4.86
CA PRO A 72 0.67 8.79 -3.96
C PRO A 72 0.92 7.93 -2.71
N LEU A 73 1.62 6.81 -2.84
CA LEU A 73 1.97 5.97 -1.68
C LEU A 73 2.82 6.76 -0.67
N GLY A 74 3.84 7.46 -1.13
CA GLY A 74 4.70 8.27 -0.27
C GLY A 74 3.95 9.38 0.44
N VAL A 75 3.13 10.13 -0.28
CA VAL A 75 2.31 11.22 0.27
C VAL A 75 1.31 10.69 1.30
N LEU A 76 0.59 9.63 0.97
CA LEU A 76 -0.44 9.06 1.85
C LEU A 76 0.14 8.43 3.11
N LEU A 77 1.28 7.72 3.01
CA LEU A 77 1.98 7.20 4.18
C LEU A 77 2.47 8.35 5.08
N GLY A 78 3.02 9.41 4.48
CA GLY A 78 3.38 10.62 5.24
C GLY A 78 2.20 11.21 5.99
N CYS A 79 1.07 11.40 5.32
CA CYS A 79 -0.18 11.87 5.94
C CYS A 79 -0.67 10.93 7.06
N MET A 80 -0.65 9.63 6.83
CA MET A 80 -1.06 8.65 7.83
C MET A 80 -0.22 8.73 9.10
N TYR A 81 1.10 8.76 8.97
CA TYR A 81 2.00 8.84 10.12
C TYR A 81 2.04 10.23 10.76
N TYR A 82 1.62 11.27 10.05
CA TYR A 82 1.49 12.60 10.61
C TYR A 82 0.18 12.78 11.40
N PHE A 83 -0.96 12.44 10.78
CA PHE A 83 -2.27 12.69 11.38
C PHE A 83 -2.78 11.55 12.27
N TYR A 84 -2.42 10.30 11.95
CA TYR A 84 -2.97 9.09 12.57
C TYR A 84 -1.89 8.19 13.17
N GLN A 85 -0.82 8.77 13.68
CA GLN A 85 0.39 8.07 14.14
C GLN A 85 0.11 6.82 14.98
N LYS A 86 -0.82 6.90 15.95
CA LYS A 86 -1.13 5.79 16.88
C LYS A 86 -1.71 4.55 16.19
N ILE A 87 -2.38 4.75 15.05
CA ILE A 87 -3.08 3.67 14.34
C ILE A 87 -2.53 3.43 12.93
N ALA A 88 -1.63 4.28 12.43
CA ALA A 88 -1.13 4.25 11.05
C ALA A 88 -0.63 2.86 10.63
N SER A 89 0.21 2.22 11.46
CA SER A 89 0.72 0.89 11.17
C SER A 89 -0.37 -0.18 11.14
N LYS A 90 -1.35 -0.09 12.03
CA LYS A 90 -2.51 -1.02 12.04
C LYS A 90 -3.36 -0.84 10.79
N VAL A 91 -3.67 0.40 10.40
CA VAL A 91 -4.42 0.70 9.18
C VAL A 91 -3.68 0.21 7.95
N LEU A 92 -2.35 0.40 7.89
CA LEU A 92 -1.54 -0.08 6.77
C LEU A 92 -1.57 -1.61 6.66
N ILE A 93 -1.33 -2.33 7.76
CA ILE A 93 -1.30 -3.80 7.78
C ILE A 93 -2.68 -4.36 7.42
N TRP A 94 -3.74 -3.91 8.09
CA TRP A 94 -5.09 -4.34 7.79
C TRP A 94 -5.53 -3.93 6.38
N GLY A 95 -5.05 -2.76 5.92
CA GLY A 95 -5.29 -2.30 4.56
C GLY A 95 -4.73 -3.24 3.51
N ILE A 96 -3.50 -3.70 3.67
CA ILE A 96 -2.88 -4.69 2.78
C ILE A 96 -3.70 -5.98 2.80
N ILE A 97 -4.02 -6.50 3.98
CA ILE A 97 -4.75 -7.76 4.12
C ILE A 97 -6.16 -7.66 3.52
N LEU A 98 -6.93 -6.66 3.90
CA LEU A 98 -8.33 -6.52 3.48
C LEU A 98 -8.45 -6.21 1.99
N SER A 99 -7.66 -5.27 1.46
CA SER A 99 -7.68 -4.96 0.02
C SER A 99 -7.26 -6.17 -0.81
N GLY A 100 -6.26 -6.90 -0.35
CA GLY A 100 -5.81 -8.12 -1.01
C GLY A 100 -6.84 -9.24 -0.97
N LEU A 101 -7.50 -9.48 0.16
CA LEU A 101 -8.55 -10.49 0.29
C LEU A 101 -9.79 -10.15 -0.56
N ILE A 102 -10.20 -8.88 -0.59
CA ILE A 102 -11.30 -8.45 -1.46
C ILE A 102 -10.96 -8.68 -2.93
N THR A 103 -9.75 -8.30 -3.36
CA THR A 103 -9.27 -8.57 -4.73
C THR A 103 -9.25 -10.06 -5.02
N TRP A 104 -8.81 -10.88 -4.08
CA TRP A 104 -8.78 -12.34 -4.24
C TRP A 104 -10.19 -12.93 -4.39
N LEU A 105 -11.18 -12.39 -3.67
CA LEU A 105 -12.57 -12.87 -3.73
C LEU A 105 -13.29 -12.48 -5.02
N ILE A 106 -13.13 -11.24 -5.48
CA ILE A 106 -13.95 -10.66 -6.55
C ILE A 106 -13.16 -10.20 -7.78
N GLY A 107 -11.84 -10.30 -7.78
CA GLY A 107 -10.99 -9.86 -8.88
C GLY A 107 -11.21 -10.66 -10.17
N ARG A 108 -10.77 -10.10 -11.28
CA ARG A 108 -10.74 -10.79 -12.59
C ARG A 108 -9.67 -11.89 -12.57
N PRO A 109 -9.81 -12.95 -13.40
CA PRO A 109 -8.85 -14.05 -13.46
C PRO A 109 -7.54 -13.61 -14.15
N SER A 110 -6.75 -12.83 -13.45
CA SER A 110 -5.42 -12.34 -13.83
C SER A 110 -4.60 -12.06 -12.59
N TYR A 111 -3.27 -11.97 -12.74
CA TYR A 111 -2.43 -11.53 -11.63
C TYR A 111 -2.62 -10.05 -11.34
N HIS A 112 -3.02 -9.74 -10.12
CA HIS A 112 -3.12 -8.38 -9.61
C HIS A 112 -1.85 -8.05 -8.84
N ILE A 113 -1.13 -7.01 -9.29
CA ILE A 113 0.14 -6.55 -8.71
C ILE A 113 0.10 -5.04 -8.51
N GLY A 114 1.00 -4.54 -7.68
CA GLY A 114 1.18 -3.13 -7.42
C GLY A 114 0.58 -2.65 -6.11
N ALA A 115 1.01 -1.48 -5.68
CA ALA A 115 0.59 -0.85 -4.43
C ALA A 115 -0.75 -0.10 -4.54
N SER A 116 -1.41 -0.11 -5.70
CA SER A 116 -2.62 0.67 -5.95
C SER A 116 -3.77 0.34 -4.99
N GLY A 117 -3.96 -0.93 -4.62
CA GLY A 117 -4.97 -1.32 -3.64
C GLY A 117 -4.76 -0.67 -2.28
N VAL A 118 -3.51 -0.62 -1.82
CA VAL A 118 -3.12 0.07 -0.58
C VAL A 118 -3.33 1.58 -0.71
N VAL A 119 -2.96 2.17 -1.85
CA VAL A 119 -3.15 3.60 -2.13
C VAL A 119 -4.64 3.97 -2.03
N TYR A 120 -5.52 3.25 -2.70
CA TYR A 120 -6.97 3.50 -2.65
C TYR A 120 -7.54 3.34 -1.24
N LEU A 121 -7.06 2.36 -0.50
CA LEU A 121 -7.51 2.16 0.88
C LEU A 121 -7.07 3.31 1.79
N LEU A 122 -5.81 3.76 1.68
CA LEU A 122 -5.31 4.89 2.47
C LEU A 122 -6.05 6.19 2.14
N VAL A 123 -6.31 6.47 0.85
CA VAL A 123 -7.14 7.60 0.42
C VAL A 123 -8.52 7.53 1.06
N SER A 124 -9.16 6.38 0.95
CA SER A 124 -10.52 6.18 1.51
C SER A 124 -10.53 6.37 3.02
N PHE A 125 -9.55 5.79 3.71
CA PHE A 125 -9.44 5.94 5.18
C PHE A 125 -9.28 7.41 5.58
N ILE A 126 -8.36 8.15 4.97
CA ILE A 126 -8.11 9.56 5.29
C ILE A 126 -9.34 10.41 4.97
N PHE A 127 -9.98 10.18 3.83
CA PHE A 127 -11.18 10.91 3.43
C PHE A 127 -12.32 10.70 4.42
N PHE A 128 -12.69 9.45 4.68
CA PHE A 128 -13.82 9.15 5.58
C PHE A 128 -13.54 9.55 7.02
N SER A 129 -12.31 9.38 7.50
CA SER A 129 -11.94 9.86 8.84
C SER A 129 -12.10 11.37 8.96
N GLY A 130 -11.69 12.14 7.95
CA GLY A 130 -11.89 13.59 7.94
C GLY A 130 -13.37 13.99 7.92
N VAL A 131 -14.18 13.33 7.11
CA VAL A 131 -15.64 13.60 7.05
C VAL A 131 -16.31 13.32 8.39
N PHE A 132 -15.98 12.20 9.04
CA PHE A 132 -16.58 11.86 10.34
C PHE A 132 -16.10 12.78 11.47
N GLU A 133 -14.88 13.27 11.44
CA GLU A 133 -14.40 14.26 12.42
C GLU A 133 -15.11 15.61 12.30
N PHE A 134 -15.52 16.01 11.10
CA PHE A 134 -16.27 17.26 10.89
C PHE A 134 -17.76 17.16 11.19
N THR A 135 -18.31 15.95 11.30
CA THR A 135 -19.74 15.73 11.56
C THR A 135 -20.08 15.44 13.02
N LEU A 136 -19.10 15.30 13.89
CA LEU A 136 -19.24 15.13 15.35
C LEU A 136 -18.81 16.38 16.10
#